data_42494b72450818643951057439254c5c
#
_entry.id   42494b72450818643951057439254c5c
#
_cell.length_a   1.000
_cell.length_b   1.000
_cell.length_c   1.000
_cell.angle_alpha   90.00
_cell.angle_beta   90.00
_cell.angle_gamma   90.00
#
_symmetry.space_group_name_H-M   'P 1'
#
loop_
_entity.id
_entity.type
_entity.pdbx_description
1 polymer ?
#
loop_
_entity_poly.entity_id
_entity_poly.type
_entity_poly.pdbx_seq_one_letter_code
_entity_poly.pdbx_strand_id
1 'polypeptide(L)'
;KIDLCDNVKTNKWIKYYEDRDYIVVPIDLINNPNTKIIFDKIKPLIDEINDKRISKGLKPRRARILVMGVPNAGKSTLINRLVGKKSTNVGNRPGVTKTLEWIRINDKVELLDTPGILWPKLDDEEVAHNLASMTAIKEEVLDCEDIAIYIINKILSDYPDNIKDRYNITNTGDIVDILDQIG
;
A
#
# COMPACT_ATOMS: atom_id res chain seq x y z
N LYS A 1 -2.68 2.92 0.76
CA LYS A 1 -3.43 3.72 -0.22
C LYS A 1 -4.76 4.15 0.40
N ILE A 2 -4.71 5.14 1.31
CA ILE A 2 -5.95 5.61 1.96
C ILE A 2 -6.93 6.29 1.00
N ASP A 3 -6.45 6.72 -0.15
CA ASP A 3 -7.24 7.21 -1.29
C ASP A 3 -8.25 6.18 -1.84
N LEU A 4 -8.06 4.89 -1.54
CA LEU A 4 -8.91 3.78 -1.96
C LEU A 4 -9.61 3.09 -0.79
N CYS A 5 -9.51 3.62 0.42
CA CYS A 5 -9.97 2.93 1.63
C CYS A 5 -11.22 3.56 2.21
N ASP A 6 -12.07 2.73 2.80
CA ASP A 6 -13.16 3.17 3.67
C ASP A 6 -12.60 3.78 4.96
N ASN A 7 -13.04 4.99 5.28
CA ASN A 7 -12.53 5.74 6.44
C ASN A 7 -12.85 5.05 7.78
N VAL A 8 -14.02 4.44 7.91
CA VAL A 8 -14.44 3.78 9.17
C VAL A 8 -13.61 2.53 9.40
N LYS A 9 -13.44 1.70 8.36
CA LYS A 9 -12.61 0.50 8.42
C LYS A 9 -11.14 0.85 8.62
N THR A 10 -10.66 1.92 7.96
CA THR A 10 -9.28 2.42 8.11
C THR A 10 -8.97 2.84 9.55
N ASN A 11 -9.86 3.60 10.19
CA ASN A 11 -9.67 4.03 11.57
C ASN A 11 -9.62 2.87 12.57
N LYS A 12 -10.38 1.79 12.32
CA LYS A 12 -10.29 0.55 13.14
C LYS A 12 -8.90 -0.10 13.00
N TRP A 13 -8.35 -0.14 11.78
CA TRP A 13 -7.01 -0.68 11.54
C TRP A 13 -5.90 0.20 12.12
N ILE A 14 -6.02 1.53 12.04
CA ILE A 14 -5.08 2.45 12.68
C ILE A 14 -5.02 2.13 14.17
N LYS A 15 -6.17 2.12 14.85
CA LYS A 15 -6.23 1.80 16.28
C LYS A 15 -5.66 0.43 16.60
N TYR A 16 -6.00 -0.59 15.81
CA TYR A 16 -5.48 -1.96 16.00
C TYR A 16 -3.95 -2.03 16.01
N TYR A 17 -3.27 -1.27 15.13
CA TYR A 17 -1.82 -1.23 15.09
C TYR A 17 -1.23 -0.31 16.15
N GLU A 18 -1.84 0.83 16.47
CA GLU A 18 -1.39 1.71 17.54
C GLU A 18 -1.45 1.02 18.91
N ASP A 19 -2.50 0.25 19.18
CA ASP A 19 -2.63 -0.58 20.40
C ASP A 19 -1.53 -1.66 20.51
N ARG A 20 -0.72 -1.86 19.46
CA ARG A 20 0.43 -2.79 19.39
C ARG A 20 1.77 -2.08 19.26
N ASP A 21 1.83 -0.83 19.68
CA ASP A 21 3.03 0.00 19.65
C ASP A 21 3.62 0.28 18.25
N TYR A 22 2.81 0.13 17.18
CA TYR A 22 3.20 0.58 15.84
C TYR A 22 2.95 2.08 15.67
N ILE A 23 3.87 2.76 14.99
CA ILE A 23 3.65 4.13 14.54
C ILE A 23 2.86 4.07 13.24
N VAL A 24 1.60 4.47 13.25
CA VAL A 24 0.74 4.47 12.07
C VAL A 24 0.71 5.85 11.43
N VAL A 25 0.92 5.89 10.12
CA VAL A 25 0.86 7.12 9.32
C VAL A 25 -0.07 6.90 8.14
N PRO A 26 -1.35 7.26 8.25
CA PRO A 26 -2.26 7.24 7.11
C PRO A 26 -1.83 8.34 6.12
N ILE A 27 -1.57 7.95 4.87
CA ILE A 27 -1.08 8.89 3.86
C ILE A 27 -1.75 8.66 2.50
N ASP A 28 -2.17 9.74 1.87
CA ASP A 28 -2.57 9.78 0.48
C ASP A 28 -1.39 10.30 -0.37
N LEU A 29 -0.78 9.41 -1.12
CA LEU A 29 0.38 9.74 -1.95
C LEU A 29 -0.01 10.38 -3.28
N ILE A 30 -1.29 10.41 -3.63
CA ILE A 30 -1.80 10.92 -4.92
C ILE A 30 -2.31 12.34 -4.74
N ASN A 31 -3.32 12.53 -3.90
CA ASN A 31 -4.03 13.80 -3.77
C ASN A 31 -3.39 14.73 -2.72
N ASN A 32 -2.84 14.17 -1.64
CA ASN A 32 -2.20 14.95 -0.57
C ASN A 32 -0.90 14.29 -0.10
N PRO A 33 0.19 14.35 -0.88
CA PRO A 33 1.44 13.66 -0.61
C PRO A 33 2.28 14.36 0.47
N ASN A 34 1.73 14.61 1.66
CA ASN A 34 2.47 15.19 2.77
C ASN A 34 3.43 14.17 3.41
N THR A 35 4.59 14.00 2.78
CA THR A 35 5.63 13.07 3.27
C THR A 35 6.38 13.59 4.49
N LYS A 36 6.26 14.88 4.83
CA LYS A 36 6.92 15.46 6.01
C LYS A 36 6.53 14.74 7.30
N ILE A 37 5.26 14.36 7.42
CA ILE A 37 4.75 13.65 8.59
C ILE A 37 5.50 12.34 8.86
N ILE A 38 5.99 11.66 7.82
CA ILE A 38 6.80 10.44 7.97
C ILE A 38 8.13 10.77 8.61
N PHE A 39 8.82 11.81 8.10
CA PHE A 39 10.09 12.24 8.68
C PHE A 39 9.94 12.70 10.13
N ASP A 40 8.88 13.44 10.45
CA ASP A 40 8.61 13.89 11.81
C ASP A 40 8.40 12.70 12.77
N LYS A 41 7.78 11.61 12.31
CA LYS A 41 7.56 10.40 13.10
C LYS A 41 8.82 9.53 13.26
N ILE A 42 9.66 9.45 12.24
CA ILE A 42 10.88 8.62 12.31
C ILE A 42 12.08 9.36 12.92
N LYS A 43 12.06 10.69 12.94
CA LYS A 43 13.18 11.51 13.46
C LYS A 43 13.56 11.14 14.89
N PRO A 44 12.64 11.02 15.87
CA PRO A 44 13.02 10.64 17.24
C PRO A 44 13.76 9.31 17.31
N LEU A 45 13.36 8.32 16.49
CA LEU A 45 14.01 7.00 16.43
C LEU A 45 15.44 7.11 15.87
N ILE A 46 15.64 7.96 14.87
CA ILE A 46 16.95 8.21 14.29
C ILE A 46 17.88 8.90 15.30
N ASP A 47 17.35 9.91 15.99
CA ASP A 47 18.08 10.67 17.00
C ASP A 47 18.49 9.74 18.15
N GLU A 48 17.59 8.90 18.68
CA GLU A 48 17.88 7.90 19.72
C GLU A 48 18.98 6.92 19.32
N ILE A 49 18.95 6.41 18.07
CA ILE A 49 19.99 5.51 17.56
C ILE A 49 21.35 6.23 17.52
N ASN A 50 21.38 7.47 17.08
CA ASN A 50 22.62 8.23 16.98
C ASN A 50 23.16 8.68 18.34
N ASP A 51 22.31 9.04 19.28
CA ASP A 51 22.69 9.37 20.66
C ASP A 51 23.32 8.16 21.36
N LYS A 52 22.74 6.96 21.19
CA LYS A 52 23.35 5.70 21.66
C LYS A 52 24.71 5.40 21.02
N ARG A 53 24.94 5.84 19.79
CA ARG A 53 26.25 5.70 19.14
C ARG A 53 27.26 6.70 19.68
N ILE A 54 26.87 7.97 19.82
CA ILE A 54 27.71 9.05 20.36
C ILE A 54 28.13 8.72 21.78
N SER A 55 27.23 8.23 22.64
CA SER A 55 27.55 7.81 24.01
C SER A 55 28.61 6.68 24.09
N LYS A 56 28.76 5.91 22.99
CA LYS A 56 29.80 4.88 22.84
C LYS A 56 31.06 5.38 22.10
N GLY A 57 31.22 6.67 21.91
CA GLY A 57 32.36 7.27 21.18
C GLY A 57 32.31 7.03 19.66
N LEU A 58 31.19 6.58 19.10
CA LEU A 58 31.04 6.32 17.67
C LEU A 58 30.45 7.54 16.95
N LYS A 59 30.86 7.76 15.70
CA LYS A 59 30.24 8.81 14.86
C LYS A 59 28.80 8.51 14.54
N PRO A 60 27.93 9.54 14.43
CA PRO A 60 26.59 9.39 13.88
C PRO A 60 26.64 8.76 12.49
N ARG A 61 25.61 7.99 12.16
CA ARG A 61 25.46 7.40 10.82
C ARG A 61 24.08 7.68 10.24
N ARG A 62 23.95 7.55 8.94
CA ARG A 62 22.63 7.54 8.30
C ARG A 62 21.81 6.38 8.83
N ALA A 63 20.55 6.65 9.11
CA ALA A 63 19.60 5.61 9.38
C ALA A 63 19.29 4.84 8.09
N ARG A 64 19.29 3.52 8.20
CA ARG A 64 18.93 2.59 7.14
C ARG A 64 17.52 2.10 7.37
N ILE A 65 16.64 2.40 6.44
CA ILE A 65 15.22 2.09 6.54
C ILE A 65 14.86 1.11 5.42
N LEU A 66 14.29 -0.03 5.79
CA LEU A 66 13.76 -1.02 4.88
C LEU A 66 12.30 -0.68 4.56
N VAL A 67 11.94 -0.64 3.27
CA VAL A 67 10.56 -0.47 2.82
C VAL A 67 10.04 -1.80 2.30
N MET A 68 9.07 -2.39 2.99
CA MET A 68 8.50 -3.71 2.66
C MET A 68 6.98 -3.61 2.47
N GLY A 69 6.43 -4.58 1.78
CA GLY A 69 4.99 -4.77 1.60
C GLY A 69 4.65 -5.54 0.34
N VAL A 70 3.39 -5.85 0.17
CA VAL A 70 2.87 -6.57 -1.01
C VAL A 70 3.12 -5.80 -2.31
N PRO A 71 3.13 -6.45 -3.47
CA PRO A 71 3.17 -5.74 -4.75
C PRO A 71 2.06 -4.69 -4.83
N ASN A 72 2.30 -3.63 -5.57
CA ASN A 72 1.38 -2.51 -5.80
C ASN A 72 0.82 -1.79 -4.54
N ALA A 73 1.38 -2.04 -3.35
CA ALA A 73 1.04 -1.32 -2.12
C ALA A 73 1.39 0.18 -2.15
N GLY A 74 2.21 0.61 -3.12
CA GLY A 74 2.64 2.00 -3.26
C GLY A 74 4.06 2.28 -2.73
N LYS A 75 4.87 1.25 -2.46
CA LYS A 75 6.25 1.40 -1.95
C LYS A 75 7.11 2.33 -2.80
N SER A 76 7.25 2.05 -4.08
CA SER A 76 8.07 2.86 -4.99
C SER A 76 7.50 4.27 -5.19
N THR A 77 6.17 4.42 -5.14
CA THR A 77 5.51 5.73 -5.14
C THR A 77 5.89 6.54 -3.90
N LEU A 78 5.85 5.90 -2.73
CA LEU A 78 6.28 6.51 -1.46
C LEU A 78 7.75 6.96 -1.54
N ILE A 79 8.64 6.08 -1.98
CA ILE A 79 10.07 6.37 -2.11
C ILE A 79 10.30 7.55 -3.04
N ASN A 80 9.68 7.57 -4.21
CA ASN A 80 9.80 8.67 -5.17
C ASN A 80 9.31 10.01 -4.58
N ARG A 81 8.24 9.99 -3.79
CA ARG A 81 7.76 11.19 -3.09
C ARG A 81 8.72 11.65 -1.99
N LEU A 82 9.31 10.72 -1.24
CA LEU A 82 10.30 11.04 -0.20
C LEU A 82 11.60 11.60 -0.78
N VAL A 83 12.03 11.11 -1.92
CA VAL A 83 13.23 11.61 -2.62
C VAL A 83 12.98 12.94 -3.34
N GLY A 84 11.74 13.27 -3.64
CA GLY A 84 11.36 14.45 -4.40
C GLY A 84 11.65 14.36 -5.92
N LYS A 85 12.08 13.19 -6.40
CA LYS A 85 12.34 12.91 -7.82
C LYS A 85 12.06 11.45 -8.15
N LYS A 86 11.92 11.14 -9.44
CA LYS A 86 11.75 9.75 -9.89
C LYS A 86 13.09 9.01 -9.72
N SER A 87 13.22 8.22 -8.67
CA SER A 87 14.41 7.42 -8.35
C SER A 87 14.17 5.92 -8.47
N THR A 88 12.90 5.49 -8.47
CA THR A 88 12.50 4.10 -8.69
C THR A 88 11.44 4.00 -9.78
N ASN A 89 11.35 2.83 -10.41
CA ASN A 89 10.31 2.55 -11.39
C ASN A 89 8.97 2.32 -10.68
N VAL A 90 7.92 2.97 -11.19
CA VAL A 90 6.54 2.81 -10.70
C VAL A 90 5.68 2.27 -11.83
N GLY A 91 4.90 1.24 -11.55
CA GLY A 91 3.94 0.68 -12.50
C GLY A 91 2.84 -0.08 -11.76
N ASN A 92 1.70 -0.24 -12.42
CA ASN A 92 0.55 -0.97 -11.87
C ASN A 92 0.65 -2.49 -12.05
N ARG A 93 1.82 -2.99 -12.50
CA ARG A 93 2.06 -4.42 -12.66
C ARG A 93 2.92 -4.97 -11.54
N PRO A 94 2.63 -6.17 -11.02
CA PRO A 94 3.48 -6.83 -10.04
C PRO A 94 4.90 -7.07 -10.60
N GLY A 95 5.93 -6.93 -9.75
CA GLY A 95 7.32 -7.21 -10.13
C GLY A 95 8.05 -6.10 -10.89
N VAL A 96 7.58 -4.85 -10.78
CA VAL A 96 8.28 -3.67 -11.37
C VAL A 96 9.65 -3.47 -10.72
N THR A 97 9.74 -3.57 -9.39
CA THR A 97 11.03 -3.55 -8.67
C THR A 97 11.60 -4.98 -8.64
N LYS A 98 12.74 -5.18 -9.27
CA LYS A 98 13.36 -6.52 -9.40
C LYS A 98 14.57 -6.72 -8.49
N THR A 99 15.22 -5.65 -8.07
CA THR A 99 16.46 -5.66 -7.31
C THR A 99 16.36 -4.82 -6.05
N LEU A 100 17.19 -5.12 -5.07
CA LEU A 100 17.35 -4.32 -3.86
C LEU A 100 18.24 -3.11 -4.19
N GLU A 101 17.75 -1.91 -3.94
CA GLU A 101 18.50 -0.70 -4.21
C GLU A 101 18.51 0.24 -2.99
N TRP A 102 19.72 0.71 -2.62
CA TRP A 102 19.85 1.75 -1.61
C TRP A 102 19.67 3.13 -2.23
N ILE A 103 18.69 3.85 -1.72
CA ILE A 103 18.30 5.17 -2.21
C ILE A 103 18.57 6.19 -1.10
N ARG A 104 19.48 7.12 -1.36
CA ARG A 104 19.77 8.22 -0.43
C ARG A 104 18.67 9.26 -0.53
N ILE A 105 17.98 9.51 0.58
CA ILE A 105 16.97 10.56 0.71
C ILE A 105 17.63 11.90 1.06
N ASN A 106 18.43 11.89 2.11
CA ASN A 106 19.14 13.07 2.61
C ASN A 106 20.43 12.64 3.37
N ASP A 107 21.04 13.56 4.08
CA ASP A 107 22.29 13.28 4.82
C ASP A 107 22.07 12.37 6.04
N LYS A 108 20.82 12.19 6.49
CA LYS A 108 20.47 11.42 7.69
C LYS A 108 19.82 10.06 7.39
N VAL A 109 19.26 9.88 6.17
CA VAL A 109 18.42 8.73 5.84
C VAL A 109 18.75 8.16 4.48
N GLU A 110 18.89 6.85 4.42
CA GLU A 110 18.89 6.05 3.19
C GLU A 110 17.80 4.96 3.28
N LEU A 111 17.10 4.70 2.19
CA LEU A 111 16.05 3.70 2.09
C LEU A 111 16.52 2.53 1.25
N LEU A 112 16.10 1.33 1.63
CA LEU A 112 16.21 0.14 0.79
C LEU A 112 14.84 -0.15 0.16
N ASP A 113 14.74 0.03 -1.17
CA ASP A 113 13.57 -0.41 -1.92
C ASP A 113 13.64 -1.92 -2.13
N THR A 114 12.52 -2.58 -1.86
CA THR A 114 12.40 -4.02 -2.02
C THR A 114 11.33 -4.39 -3.03
N PRO A 115 11.52 -5.49 -3.77
CA PRO A 115 10.43 -6.09 -4.52
C PRO A 115 9.21 -6.32 -3.63
N GLY A 116 8.01 -6.24 -4.20
CA GLY A 116 6.80 -6.65 -3.50
C GLY A 116 6.86 -8.14 -3.16
N ILE A 117 6.58 -8.49 -1.92
CA ILE A 117 6.63 -9.86 -1.43
C ILE A 117 5.21 -10.32 -1.12
N LEU A 118 4.81 -11.46 -1.67
CA LEU A 118 3.61 -12.20 -1.30
C LEU A 118 4.02 -13.46 -0.55
N TRP A 119 3.09 -13.99 0.25
CA TRP A 119 3.26 -15.33 0.83
C TRP A 119 3.36 -16.37 -0.30
N PRO A 120 4.18 -17.41 -0.13
CA PRO A 120 4.33 -18.48 -1.13
C PRO A 120 3.02 -19.22 -1.43
N LYS A 121 2.10 -19.23 -0.48
CA LYS A 121 0.80 -19.88 -0.56
C LYS A 121 -0.28 -18.98 0.05
N LEU A 122 -1.34 -18.78 -0.68
CA LEU A 122 -2.52 -18.04 -0.25
C LEU A 122 -3.61 -19.08 0.02
N ASP A 123 -3.67 -19.55 1.28
CA ASP A 123 -4.63 -20.59 1.69
C ASP A 123 -6.05 -20.02 1.92
N ASP A 124 -6.17 -18.71 2.07
CA ASP A 124 -7.42 -18.00 2.28
C ASP A 124 -7.87 -17.33 0.97
N GLU A 125 -8.98 -17.82 0.42
CA GLU A 125 -9.54 -17.31 -0.83
C GLU A 125 -9.97 -15.84 -0.76
N GLU A 126 -10.52 -15.39 0.38
CA GLU A 126 -10.89 -13.98 0.55
C GLU A 126 -9.66 -13.09 0.50
N VAL A 127 -8.57 -13.49 1.15
CA VAL A 127 -7.28 -12.77 1.08
C VAL A 127 -6.73 -12.78 -0.34
N ALA A 128 -6.80 -13.91 -1.05
CA ALA A 128 -6.36 -14.02 -2.44
C ALA A 128 -7.14 -13.06 -3.36
N HIS A 129 -8.48 -13.06 -3.27
CA HIS A 129 -9.33 -12.16 -4.05
C HIS A 129 -9.09 -10.68 -3.73
N ASN A 130 -8.91 -10.33 -2.44
CA ASN A 130 -8.57 -8.96 -2.05
C ASN A 130 -7.22 -8.51 -2.62
N LEU A 131 -6.19 -9.37 -2.61
CA LEU A 131 -4.90 -9.07 -3.20
C LEU A 131 -4.95 -8.96 -4.73
N ALA A 132 -5.74 -9.82 -5.37
CA ALA A 132 -6.01 -9.77 -6.81
C ALA A 132 -6.69 -8.46 -7.21
N SER A 133 -7.73 -8.06 -6.49
CA SER A 133 -8.46 -6.81 -6.71
C SER A 133 -7.56 -5.57 -6.58
N MET A 134 -6.47 -5.67 -5.82
CA MET A 134 -5.45 -4.62 -5.67
C MET A 134 -4.30 -4.76 -6.67
N THR A 135 -4.43 -5.62 -7.67
CA THR A 135 -3.38 -5.93 -8.67
C THR A 135 -2.06 -6.37 -8.04
N ALA A 136 -2.11 -6.95 -6.84
CA ALA A 136 -0.92 -7.47 -6.15
C ALA A 136 -0.49 -8.84 -6.69
N ILE A 137 -1.39 -9.56 -7.34
CA ILE A 137 -1.15 -10.83 -8.03
C ILE A 137 -1.10 -10.56 -9.54
N LYS A 138 -0.32 -11.35 -10.28
CA LYS A 138 -0.22 -11.22 -11.73
C LYS A 138 -1.51 -11.67 -12.42
N GLU A 139 -1.94 -10.91 -13.40
CA GLU A 139 -3.18 -11.19 -14.17
C GLU A 139 -3.16 -12.56 -14.84
N GLU A 140 -1.99 -13.04 -15.30
CA GLU A 140 -1.86 -14.33 -15.99
C GLU A 140 -2.20 -15.53 -15.10
N VAL A 141 -2.34 -15.34 -13.79
CA VAL A 141 -2.63 -16.40 -12.80
C VAL A 141 -4.07 -16.33 -12.29
N LEU A 142 -4.83 -15.34 -12.76
CA LEU A 142 -6.15 -15.03 -12.24
C LEU A 142 -7.24 -15.33 -13.27
N ASP A 143 -8.38 -15.81 -12.78
CA ASP A 143 -9.64 -15.72 -13.51
C ASP A 143 -10.23 -14.32 -13.30
N CYS A 144 -10.23 -13.50 -14.35
CA CYS A 144 -10.71 -12.12 -14.27
C CYS A 144 -12.22 -12.05 -14.01
N GLU A 145 -12.98 -13.03 -14.48
CA GLU A 145 -14.44 -13.11 -14.26
C GLU A 145 -14.72 -13.39 -12.79
N ASP A 146 -14.05 -14.36 -12.18
CA ASP A 146 -14.18 -14.67 -10.75
C ASP A 146 -13.86 -13.45 -9.88
N ILE A 147 -12.79 -12.71 -10.23
CA ILE A 147 -12.40 -11.49 -9.50
C ILE A 147 -13.46 -10.39 -9.66
N ALA A 148 -14.01 -10.21 -10.86
CA ALA A 148 -15.07 -9.23 -11.12
C ALA A 148 -16.32 -9.55 -10.31
N ILE A 149 -16.75 -10.80 -10.31
CA ILE A 149 -17.88 -11.30 -9.50
C ILE A 149 -17.62 -11.04 -8.01
N TYR A 150 -16.43 -11.37 -7.52
CA TYR A 150 -16.06 -11.11 -6.13
C TYR A 150 -16.15 -9.64 -5.76
N ILE A 151 -15.60 -8.75 -6.59
CA ILE A 151 -15.62 -7.31 -6.36
C ILE A 151 -17.06 -6.77 -6.33
N ILE A 152 -17.89 -7.17 -7.29
CA ILE A 152 -19.29 -6.73 -7.37
C ILE A 152 -20.04 -7.17 -6.12
N ASN A 153 -19.92 -8.45 -5.72
CA ASN A 153 -20.55 -8.96 -4.51
C ASN A 153 -20.14 -8.17 -3.27
N LYS A 154 -18.84 -7.89 -3.14
CA LYS A 154 -18.29 -7.13 -2.00
C LYS A 154 -18.83 -5.71 -1.95
N ILE A 155 -18.91 -5.04 -3.11
CA ILE A 155 -19.43 -3.67 -3.20
C ILE A 155 -20.94 -3.66 -2.94
N LEU A 156 -21.70 -4.59 -3.50
CA LEU A 156 -23.14 -4.68 -3.24
C LEU A 156 -23.46 -4.93 -1.76
N SER A 157 -22.64 -5.74 -1.09
CA SER A 157 -22.80 -6.01 0.35
C SER A 157 -22.49 -4.80 1.22
N ASP A 158 -21.36 -4.11 0.93
CA ASP A 158 -20.86 -3.03 1.79
C ASP A 158 -21.39 -1.64 1.38
N TYR A 159 -21.69 -1.44 0.08
CA TYR A 159 -22.02 -0.15 -0.55
C TYR A 159 -23.03 -0.32 -1.70
N PRO A 160 -24.28 -0.74 -1.42
CA PRO A 160 -25.25 -1.18 -2.43
C PRO A 160 -25.58 -0.12 -3.49
N ASP A 161 -25.50 1.15 -3.14
CA ASP A 161 -25.83 2.24 -4.08
C ASP A 161 -24.66 2.64 -4.99
N ASN A 162 -23.41 2.32 -4.61
CA ASN A 162 -22.23 2.79 -5.34
C ASN A 162 -22.13 2.26 -6.78
N ILE A 163 -22.56 1.03 -7.02
CA ILE A 163 -22.59 0.44 -8.38
C ILE A 163 -23.65 1.12 -9.23
N LYS A 164 -24.85 1.33 -8.68
CA LYS A 164 -25.94 2.02 -9.36
C LYS A 164 -25.52 3.43 -9.78
N ASP A 165 -24.99 4.19 -8.84
CA ASP A 165 -24.60 5.59 -9.08
C ASP A 165 -23.46 5.71 -10.09
N ARG A 166 -22.48 4.80 -10.03
CA ARG A 166 -21.30 4.85 -10.91
C ARG A 166 -21.61 4.46 -12.35
N TYR A 167 -22.40 3.40 -12.54
CA TYR A 167 -22.65 2.80 -13.85
C TYR A 167 -24.08 3.05 -14.36
N ASN A 168 -24.88 3.80 -13.60
CA ASN A 168 -26.28 4.10 -13.91
C ASN A 168 -27.13 2.81 -14.11
N ILE A 169 -26.85 1.80 -13.30
CA ILE A 169 -27.49 0.49 -13.38
C ILE A 169 -28.83 0.53 -12.64
N THR A 170 -29.88 0.07 -13.28
CA THR A 170 -31.23 0.05 -12.70
C THR A 170 -31.60 -1.29 -12.05
N ASN A 171 -31.03 -2.40 -12.54
CA ASN A 171 -31.24 -3.74 -12.01
C ASN A 171 -29.99 -4.30 -11.35
N THR A 172 -30.08 -4.64 -10.07
CA THR A 172 -28.98 -5.24 -9.29
C THR A 172 -29.35 -6.64 -8.77
N GLY A 173 -30.31 -7.29 -9.40
CA GLY A 173 -30.81 -8.60 -8.94
C GLY A 173 -29.93 -9.79 -9.31
N ASP A 174 -29.26 -9.73 -10.47
CA ASP A 174 -28.33 -10.77 -10.92
C ASP A 174 -26.95 -10.15 -11.23
N ILE A 175 -25.89 -10.85 -10.80
CA ILE A 175 -24.50 -10.40 -11.00
C ILE A 175 -24.13 -10.44 -12.49
N VAL A 176 -24.61 -11.42 -13.23
CA VAL A 176 -24.37 -11.53 -14.68
C VAL A 176 -24.99 -10.33 -15.39
N ASP A 177 -26.22 -9.96 -15.05
CA ASP A 177 -26.89 -8.77 -15.59
C ASP A 177 -26.13 -7.47 -15.24
N ILE A 178 -25.52 -7.41 -14.06
CA ILE A 178 -24.69 -6.27 -13.66
C ILE A 178 -23.41 -6.21 -14.49
N LEU A 179 -22.72 -7.34 -14.67
CA LEU A 179 -21.52 -7.42 -15.48
C LEU A 179 -21.80 -7.01 -16.93
N ASP A 180 -22.87 -7.51 -17.53
CA ASP A 180 -23.28 -7.16 -18.89
C ASP A 180 -23.65 -5.66 -19.06
N GLN A 181 -24.13 -5.02 -18.00
CA GLN A 181 -24.40 -3.58 -18.00
C GLN A 181 -23.15 -2.70 -17.79
N ILE A 182 -22.08 -3.25 -17.20
CA ILE A 182 -20.80 -2.56 -16.98
C ILE A 182 -19.90 -2.64 -18.19
N GLY A 183 -19.90 -3.77 -18.91
CA GLY A 183 -19.02 -4.10 -20.05
C GLY A 183 -19.53 -3.64 -21.35
#